data_e89ccc3b455249967c988838c649d5a6
#
_entry.id   e89ccc3b455249967c988838c649d5a6
#
_cell.length_a   1.000
_cell.length_b   1.000
_cell.length_c   1.000
_cell.angle_alpha   90.00
_cell.angle_beta   90.00
_cell.angle_gamma   90.00
#
_symmetry.space_group_name_H-M   'P 1'
#
loop_
_entity.id
_entity.type
_entity.pdbx_description
1 polymer ?
#
loop_
_entity_poly.entity_id
_entity_poly.type
_entity_poly.pdbx_seq_one_letter_code
_entity_poly.pdbx_strand_id
1 'polypeptide(L)'
;QVVKMIISMGKIQKEIIRLQNKGYPVNNVLDIIQNDENTNTIVYTSPEFQPESKTFSDKYEFVGPSIIPAKSEITKNRKYLIYVSMGTVINKQEKFFMNFIKAFQNKEDFQVIISTGKAINIEDFIQNYEKKSKSQFPQNIQMEQTVDQIAVLSKTDVFVSHCGMNSVNESLFYKVPLVMIPQTTEQKGVANRVNQVGAGIFLKNENPKTIFDTVTQVLNNSTYSQNAKIISDSFKNCSGPQGAAKKILSCIR
;
A
#
# COMPACT_ATOMS: atom_id res chain seq x y z
N GLN A 1 -5.07 29.82 -0.37
CA GLN A 1 -4.88 28.77 0.65
C GLN A 1 -5.37 29.21 2.03
N VAL A 2 -5.03 30.41 2.52
CA VAL A 2 -5.46 30.93 3.83
C VAL A 2 -6.98 30.97 3.98
N VAL A 3 -7.74 31.43 2.97
CA VAL A 3 -9.21 31.46 3.00
C VAL A 3 -9.83 30.06 3.11
N LYS A 4 -9.27 29.06 2.42
CA LYS A 4 -9.71 27.66 2.56
C LYS A 4 -9.43 27.10 3.95
N MET A 5 -8.31 27.49 4.55
CA MET A 5 -7.95 27.10 5.90
C MET A 5 -8.89 27.70 6.95
N ILE A 6 -9.23 28.98 6.84
CA ILE A 6 -10.19 29.66 7.74
C ILE A 6 -11.59 29.03 7.63
N ILE A 7 -12.05 28.74 6.41
CA ILE A 7 -13.36 28.07 6.19
C ILE A 7 -13.35 26.65 6.77
N SER A 8 -12.24 25.93 6.67
CA SER A 8 -12.11 24.60 7.27
C SER A 8 -12.08 24.66 8.80
N MET A 9 -11.43 25.65 9.40
CA MET A 9 -11.43 25.86 10.86
C MET A 9 -12.84 26.10 11.41
N GLY A 10 -13.66 26.90 10.74
CA GLY A 10 -15.04 27.14 11.14
C GLY A 10 -15.92 25.86 11.09
N LYS A 11 -15.69 24.97 10.13
CA LYS A 11 -16.38 23.68 10.07
C LYS A 11 -15.90 22.74 11.20
N ILE A 12 -14.62 22.70 11.47
CA ILE A 12 -14.01 21.91 12.53
C ILE A 12 -14.57 22.35 13.89
N GLN A 13 -14.61 23.66 14.16
CA GLN A 13 -15.16 24.20 15.41
C GLN A 13 -16.64 23.80 15.63
N LYS A 14 -17.44 23.85 14.56
CA LYS A 14 -18.85 23.40 14.63
C LYS A 14 -18.97 21.90 14.97
N GLU A 15 -18.10 21.08 14.41
CA GLU A 15 -18.12 19.65 14.68
C GLU A 15 -17.63 19.32 16.10
N ILE A 16 -16.64 20.05 16.62
CA ILE A 16 -16.20 19.93 18.02
C ILE A 16 -17.37 20.22 18.96
N ILE A 17 -18.08 21.36 18.77
CA ILE A 17 -19.24 21.74 19.55
C ILE A 17 -20.35 20.64 19.48
N ARG A 18 -20.57 20.10 18.28
CA ARG A 18 -21.53 19.00 18.08
C ARG A 18 -21.16 17.74 18.87
N LEU A 19 -19.89 17.40 18.93
CA LEU A 19 -19.38 16.26 19.69
C LEU A 19 -19.50 16.51 21.19
N GLN A 20 -19.14 17.71 21.68
CA GLN A 20 -19.31 18.12 23.08
C GLN A 20 -20.77 18.04 23.51
N ASN A 21 -21.70 18.51 22.68
CA ASN A 21 -23.15 18.43 22.96
C ASN A 21 -23.68 16.98 23.02
N LYS A 22 -22.94 16.02 22.48
CA LYS A 22 -23.23 14.58 22.59
C LYS A 22 -22.51 13.90 23.75
N GLY A 23 -21.80 14.66 24.60
CA GLY A 23 -21.09 14.14 25.77
C GLY A 23 -19.69 13.59 25.50
N TYR A 24 -19.11 13.80 24.30
CA TYR A 24 -17.74 13.41 24.02
C TYR A 24 -16.75 14.45 24.58
N PRO A 25 -15.66 14.02 25.27
CA PRO A 25 -14.68 14.91 25.88
C PRO A 25 -13.67 15.44 24.83
N VAL A 26 -14.14 16.25 23.89
CA VAL A 26 -13.34 16.80 22.78
C VAL A 26 -13.26 18.32 22.93
N ASN A 27 -12.05 18.88 23.06
CA ASN A 27 -11.83 20.31 23.16
C ASN A 27 -11.19 20.91 21.90
N ASN A 28 -10.45 20.11 21.13
CA ASN A 28 -9.76 20.53 19.92
C ASN A 28 -9.63 19.35 18.93
N VAL A 29 -9.11 19.63 17.73
CA VAL A 29 -8.92 18.60 16.66
C VAL A 29 -7.97 17.49 17.10
N LEU A 30 -6.97 17.79 17.92
CA LEU A 30 -5.99 16.80 18.35
C LEU A 30 -6.63 15.75 19.24
N ASP A 31 -7.64 16.12 20.05
CA ASP A 31 -8.37 15.18 20.91
C ASP A 31 -9.14 14.12 20.08
N ILE A 32 -9.41 14.41 18.79
CA ILE A 32 -10.08 13.45 17.89
C ILE A 32 -9.08 12.48 17.27
N ILE A 33 -7.83 12.91 17.04
CA ILE A 33 -6.83 12.16 16.30
C ILE A 33 -5.68 11.64 17.17
N GLN A 34 -5.53 12.15 18.38
CA GLN A 34 -4.56 11.66 19.37
C GLN A 34 -5.23 10.74 20.38
N ASN A 35 -4.54 9.65 20.70
CA ASN A 35 -4.94 8.83 21.82
C ASN A 35 -4.58 9.55 23.14
N ASP A 36 -5.50 9.57 24.08
CA ASP A 36 -5.23 10.05 25.42
C ASP A 36 -4.38 9.04 26.24
N GLU A 37 -3.93 9.47 27.41
CA GLU A 37 -3.13 8.63 28.31
C GLU A 37 -3.87 7.38 28.82
N ASN A 38 -5.18 7.29 28.65
CA ASN A 38 -6.02 6.17 29.11
C ASN A 38 -6.39 5.21 27.97
N THR A 39 -6.06 5.55 26.72
CA THR A 39 -6.42 4.74 25.56
C THR A 39 -5.39 3.65 25.30
N ASN A 40 -5.83 2.37 25.37
CA ASN A 40 -5.04 1.26 24.88
C ASN A 40 -5.19 1.16 23.35
N THR A 41 -4.06 1.03 22.65
CA THR A 41 -4.03 1.05 21.19
C THR A 41 -3.43 -0.22 20.64
N ILE A 42 -4.11 -0.85 19.68
CA ILE A 42 -3.59 -1.98 18.92
C ILE A 42 -3.04 -1.44 17.60
N VAL A 43 -1.77 -1.72 17.34
CA VAL A 43 -1.05 -1.25 16.16
C VAL A 43 -0.79 -2.42 15.21
N TYR A 44 -1.39 -2.39 14.03
CA TYR A 44 -1.30 -3.46 13.02
C TYR A 44 -0.05 -3.33 12.16
N THR A 45 1.10 -3.24 12.81
CA THR A 45 2.44 -3.32 12.21
C THR A 45 3.44 -3.82 13.26
N SER A 46 4.73 -3.99 12.92
CA SER A 46 5.76 -4.32 13.89
C SER A 46 6.47 -3.09 14.42
N PRO A 47 7.10 -3.17 15.62
CA PRO A 47 7.97 -2.12 16.13
C PRO A 47 9.10 -1.75 15.17
N GLU A 48 9.66 -2.73 14.43
CA GLU A 48 10.74 -2.54 13.48
C GLU A 48 10.32 -1.72 12.26
N PHE A 49 9.05 -1.84 11.84
CA PHE A 49 8.51 -1.04 10.73
C PHE A 49 7.97 0.32 11.19
N GLN A 50 7.49 0.43 12.44
CA GLN A 50 6.99 1.70 12.99
C GLN A 50 8.16 2.68 13.22
N PRO A 51 8.15 3.92 12.66
CA PRO A 51 9.08 4.96 13.05
C PRO A 51 8.99 5.25 14.56
N GLU A 52 10.13 5.50 15.18
CA GLU A 52 10.22 5.90 16.59
C GLU A 52 9.47 4.97 17.57
N SER A 53 9.38 3.68 17.26
CA SER A 53 8.58 2.72 18.05
C SER A 53 8.95 2.68 19.53
N LYS A 54 10.19 3.00 19.88
CA LYS A 54 10.68 3.04 21.28
C LYS A 54 10.09 4.19 22.11
N THR A 55 9.46 5.18 21.49
CA THR A 55 8.80 6.29 22.17
C THR A 55 7.38 5.99 22.59
N PHE A 56 6.82 4.88 22.10
CA PHE A 56 5.46 4.45 22.45
C PHE A 56 5.47 3.76 23.82
N SER A 57 4.47 4.05 24.65
CA SER A 57 4.31 3.42 25.95
C SER A 57 3.77 1.99 25.82
N ASP A 58 3.65 1.27 26.93
CA ASP A 58 3.09 -0.08 27.06
C ASP A 58 1.59 -0.18 26.71
N LYS A 59 0.93 0.97 26.53
CA LYS A 59 -0.46 1.04 26.05
C LYS A 59 -0.58 0.75 24.54
N TYR A 60 0.52 0.79 23.82
CA TYR A 60 0.58 0.48 22.39
C TYR A 60 1.06 -0.95 22.18
N GLU A 61 0.15 -1.82 21.75
CA GLU A 61 0.46 -3.22 21.44
C GLU A 61 0.70 -3.38 19.92
N PHE A 62 1.93 -3.68 19.53
CA PHE A 62 2.29 -3.94 18.14
C PHE A 62 2.04 -5.41 17.82
N VAL A 63 0.94 -5.68 17.13
CA VAL A 63 0.49 -7.05 16.85
C VAL A 63 0.88 -7.58 15.48
N GLY A 64 1.55 -6.75 14.66
CA GLY A 64 1.82 -7.10 13.26
C GLY A 64 0.61 -6.90 12.36
N PRO A 65 0.77 -7.01 11.02
CA PRO A 65 -0.33 -6.83 10.09
C PRO A 65 -1.38 -7.95 10.20
N SER A 66 -2.65 -7.60 10.02
CA SER A 66 -3.74 -8.58 9.93
C SER A 66 -3.83 -9.10 8.50
N ILE A 67 -3.18 -10.23 8.23
CA ILE A 67 -3.19 -10.86 6.91
C ILE A 67 -4.31 -11.89 6.85
N ILE A 68 -5.23 -11.72 5.91
CA ILE A 68 -6.27 -12.68 5.61
C ILE A 68 -5.70 -13.70 4.61
N PRO A 69 -5.85 -15.02 4.83
CA PRO A 69 -5.37 -16.02 3.87
C PRO A 69 -5.93 -15.80 2.47
N ALA A 70 -5.13 -16.13 1.45
CA ALA A 70 -5.56 -16.08 0.06
C ALA A 70 -6.80 -16.98 -0.17
N LYS A 71 -7.72 -16.51 -1.00
CA LYS A 71 -8.94 -17.23 -1.36
C LYS A 71 -8.81 -17.94 -2.71
N SER A 72 -7.78 -17.63 -3.45
CA SER A 72 -7.50 -18.17 -4.78
C SER A 72 -6.02 -18.51 -4.92
N GLU A 73 -5.68 -19.21 -6.00
CA GLU A 73 -4.30 -19.46 -6.38
C GLU A 73 -3.96 -18.71 -7.66
N ILE A 74 -2.71 -18.25 -7.76
CA ILE A 74 -2.16 -17.59 -8.94
C ILE A 74 -1.03 -18.43 -9.51
N THR A 75 -1.07 -18.62 -10.83
CA THR A 75 0.00 -19.27 -11.56
C THR A 75 1.02 -18.23 -12.05
N LYS A 76 2.25 -18.37 -11.60
CA LYS A 76 3.39 -17.64 -12.17
C LYS A 76 3.94 -18.47 -13.33
N ASN A 77 3.73 -18.00 -14.56
CA ASN A 77 4.08 -18.71 -15.80
C ASN A 77 5.29 -18.11 -16.53
N ARG A 78 5.93 -17.10 -15.95
CA ARG A 78 7.13 -16.45 -16.46
C ARG A 78 8.16 -16.28 -15.34
N LYS A 79 9.38 -15.94 -15.70
CA LYS A 79 10.50 -15.80 -14.77
C LYS A 79 10.20 -14.79 -13.65
N TYR A 80 9.63 -13.64 -14.01
CA TYR A 80 9.28 -12.57 -13.07
C TYR A 80 7.79 -12.25 -13.13
N LEU A 81 7.18 -12.09 -11.96
CA LEU A 81 5.82 -11.57 -11.80
C LEU A 81 5.86 -10.17 -11.18
N ILE A 82 5.37 -9.20 -11.92
CA ILE A 82 5.18 -7.83 -11.46
C ILE A 82 3.71 -7.59 -11.15
N TYR A 83 3.42 -7.17 -9.95
CA TYR A 83 2.08 -6.75 -9.56
C TYR A 83 1.98 -5.23 -9.54
N VAL A 84 0.89 -4.67 -10.04
CA VAL A 84 0.64 -3.22 -10.11
C VAL A 84 -0.73 -2.91 -9.53
N SER A 85 -0.78 -2.03 -8.51
CA SER A 85 -2.05 -1.54 -7.96
C SER A 85 -1.91 -0.11 -7.45
N MET A 86 -2.79 0.75 -7.94
CA MET A 86 -2.86 2.16 -7.52
C MET A 86 -3.95 2.41 -6.48
N GLY A 87 -4.45 1.34 -5.85
CA GLY A 87 -5.48 1.39 -4.81
C GLY A 87 -6.89 1.58 -5.38
N THR A 88 -7.83 1.89 -4.48
CA THR A 88 -9.27 1.91 -4.81
C THR A 88 -9.88 3.32 -4.84
N VAL A 89 -9.19 4.32 -4.30
CA VAL A 89 -9.74 5.69 -4.11
C VAL A 89 -9.29 6.63 -5.24
N ILE A 90 -7.98 6.71 -5.50
CA ILE A 90 -7.41 7.55 -6.56
C ILE A 90 -6.82 6.61 -7.62
N ASN A 91 -7.68 6.04 -8.44
CA ASN A 91 -7.30 4.97 -9.37
C ASN A 91 -7.53 5.30 -10.86
N LYS A 92 -7.99 6.53 -11.20
CA LYS A 92 -8.06 7.01 -12.60
C LYS A 92 -6.67 7.33 -13.13
N GLN A 93 -5.85 6.29 -13.29
CA GLN A 93 -4.44 6.39 -13.69
C GLN A 93 -4.19 5.82 -15.08
N GLU A 94 -5.11 6.04 -16.03
CA GLU A 94 -5.04 5.47 -17.40
C GLU A 94 -3.70 5.76 -18.08
N LYS A 95 -3.18 6.99 -17.94
CA LYS A 95 -1.88 7.38 -18.53
C LYS A 95 -0.73 6.56 -17.94
N PHE A 96 -0.74 6.35 -16.62
CA PHE A 96 0.26 5.54 -15.93
C PHE A 96 0.19 4.08 -16.41
N PHE A 97 -1.00 3.46 -16.42
CA PHE A 97 -1.16 2.09 -16.89
C PHE A 97 -0.76 1.93 -18.35
N MET A 98 -1.11 2.90 -19.21
CA MET A 98 -0.68 2.92 -20.61
C MET A 98 0.85 2.92 -20.76
N ASN A 99 1.55 3.73 -19.97
CA ASN A 99 3.00 3.79 -19.96
C ASN A 99 3.63 2.53 -19.35
N PHE A 100 2.98 1.93 -18.32
CA PHE A 100 3.43 0.69 -17.73
C PHE A 100 3.35 -0.47 -18.74
N ILE A 101 2.24 -0.58 -19.46
CA ILE A 101 2.07 -1.56 -20.54
C ILE A 101 3.15 -1.40 -21.60
N LYS A 102 3.41 -0.17 -22.05
CA LYS A 102 4.50 0.12 -23.01
C LYS A 102 5.89 -0.26 -22.50
N ALA A 103 6.11 -0.17 -21.19
CA ALA A 103 7.38 -0.56 -20.57
C ALA A 103 7.62 -2.08 -20.63
N PHE A 104 6.56 -2.87 -20.51
CA PHE A 104 6.65 -4.33 -20.38
C PHE A 104 6.11 -5.13 -21.57
N GLN A 105 5.46 -4.48 -22.55
CA GLN A 105 5.07 -5.16 -23.79
C GLN A 105 6.30 -5.83 -24.44
N ASN A 106 6.13 -7.01 -24.97
CA ASN A 106 7.19 -7.80 -25.63
C ASN A 106 8.39 -8.17 -24.72
N LYS A 107 8.21 -8.16 -23.40
CA LYS A 107 9.20 -8.62 -22.42
C LYS A 107 8.83 -10.04 -21.98
N GLU A 108 9.37 -11.05 -22.64
CA GLU A 108 8.98 -12.46 -22.48
C GLU A 108 9.24 -13.00 -21.06
N ASP A 109 10.26 -12.52 -20.38
CA ASP A 109 10.58 -12.92 -19.01
C ASP A 109 9.56 -12.43 -17.96
N PHE A 110 8.69 -11.47 -18.32
CA PHE A 110 7.82 -10.77 -17.37
C PHE A 110 6.35 -11.14 -17.55
N GLN A 111 5.72 -11.57 -16.48
CA GLN A 111 4.28 -11.57 -16.29
C GLN A 111 3.89 -10.34 -15.51
N VAL A 112 2.88 -9.61 -15.96
CA VAL A 112 2.37 -8.42 -15.29
C VAL A 112 0.90 -8.62 -14.96
N ILE A 113 0.53 -8.38 -13.71
CA ILE A 113 -0.86 -8.32 -13.27
C ILE A 113 -1.16 -6.90 -12.79
N ILE A 114 -2.15 -6.26 -13.38
CA ILE A 114 -2.58 -4.89 -13.07
C ILE A 114 -3.98 -4.92 -12.46
N SER A 115 -4.10 -4.48 -11.20
CA SER A 115 -5.40 -4.20 -10.58
C SER A 115 -5.74 -2.73 -10.74
N THR A 116 -6.78 -2.44 -11.55
CA THR A 116 -7.14 -1.07 -11.94
C THR A 116 -8.09 -0.39 -10.95
N GLY A 117 -8.74 -1.17 -10.09
CA GLY A 117 -9.93 -0.71 -9.35
C GLY A 117 -11.15 -0.55 -10.29
N LYS A 118 -12.26 -0.10 -9.71
CA LYS A 118 -13.54 0.02 -10.44
C LYS A 118 -13.65 1.25 -11.34
N ALA A 119 -12.68 2.17 -11.30
CA ALA A 119 -12.76 3.45 -12.01
C ALA A 119 -12.42 3.35 -13.50
N ILE A 120 -11.83 2.24 -13.95
CA ILE A 120 -11.44 1.99 -15.34
C ILE A 120 -12.30 0.86 -15.90
N ASN A 121 -12.95 1.13 -17.04
CA ASN A 121 -13.53 0.08 -17.87
C ASN A 121 -12.37 -0.57 -18.66
N ILE A 122 -12.09 -1.82 -18.38
CA ILE A 122 -10.94 -2.55 -18.95
C ILE A 122 -11.13 -2.78 -20.45
N GLU A 123 -12.33 -3.09 -20.91
CA GLU A 123 -12.59 -3.32 -22.33
C GLU A 123 -12.35 -2.05 -23.14
N ASP A 124 -12.90 -0.93 -22.71
CA ASP A 124 -12.68 0.37 -23.35
C ASP A 124 -11.20 0.77 -23.32
N PHE A 125 -10.50 0.47 -22.22
CA PHE A 125 -9.08 0.75 -22.07
C PHE A 125 -8.25 -0.06 -23.07
N ILE A 126 -8.51 -1.37 -23.20
CA ILE A 126 -7.81 -2.27 -24.13
C ILE A 126 -8.05 -1.83 -25.57
N GLN A 127 -9.30 -1.57 -25.96
CA GLN A 127 -9.64 -1.06 -27.30
C GLN A 127 -8.91 0.25 -27.62
N ASN A 128 -8.85 1.19 -26.65
CA ASN A 128 -8.13 2.45 -26.80
C ASN A 128 -6.61 2.24 -26.91
N TYR A 129 -6.05 1.28 -26.17
CA TYR A 129 -4.65 0.89 -26.29
C TYR A 129 -4.35 0.36 -27.69
N GLU A 130 -5.11 -0.62 -28.18
CA GLU A 130 -4.92 -1.25 -29.48
C GLU A 130 -5.05 -0.24 -30.64
N LYS A 131 -6.05 0.65 -30.55
CA LYS A 131 -6.24 1.74 -31.53
C LYS A 131 -5.04 2.70 -31.56
N LYS A 132 -4.49 3.06 -30.39
CA LYS A 132 -3.36 4.01 -30.31
C LYS A 132 -2.03 3.38 -30.64
N SER A 133 -1.80 2.14 -30.24
CA SER A 133 -0.54 1.42 -30.49
C SER A 133 -0.47 0.75 -31.86
N LYS A 134 -1.61 0.57 -32.52
CA LYS A 134 -1.79 -0.23 -33.74
C LYS A 134 -1.28 -1.69 -33.58
N SER A 135 -1.40 -2.23 -32.37
CA SER A 135 -0.98 -3.59 -32.03
C SER A 135 -1.98 -4.22 -31.06
N GLN A 136 -2.07 -5.53 -31.03
CA GLN A 136 -2.86 -6.26 -30.05
C GLN A 136 -2.36 -6.02 -28.64
N PHE A 137 -3.27 -6.20 -27.67
CA PHE A 137 -2.91 -6.10 -26.24
C PHE A 137 -1.87 -7.19 -25.86
N PRO A 138 -0.81 -6.86 -25.11
CA PRO A 138 0.27 -7.79 -24.83
C PRO A 138 -0.17 -9.01 -24.03
N GLN A 139 0.13 -10.22 -24.48
CA GLN A 139 -0.25 -11.47 -23.84
C GLN A 139 0.40 -11.72 -22.47
N ASN A 140 1.50 -11.03 -22.19
CA ASN A 140 2.19 -11.13 -20.90
C ASN A 140 1.63 -10.19 -19.82
N ILE A 141 0.59 -9.42 -20.14
CA ILE A 141 -0.05 -8.43 -19.24
C ILE A 141 -1.51 -8.79 -19.07
N GLN A 142 -1.92 -8.96 -17.83
CA GLN A 142 -3.31 -9.20 -17.42
C GLN A 142 -3.82 -7.96 -16.69
N MET A 143 -5.00 -7.47 -17.05
CA MET A 143 -5.68 -6.37 -16.36
C MET A 143 -6.98 -6.88 -15.75
N GLU A 144 -7.20 -6.54 -14.49
CA GLU A 144 -8.40 -6.89 -13.73
C GLU A 144 -8.88 -5.67 -12.93
N GLN A 145 -10.19 -5.53 -12.72
CA GLN A 145 -10.70 -4.50 -11.81
C GLN A 145 -10.29 -4.80 -10.37
N THR A 146 -10.37 -6.06 -9.98
CA THR A 146 -10.01 -6.53 -8.63
C THR A 146 -9.38 -7.91 -8.72
N VAL A 147 -8.36 -8.14 -7.89
CA VAL A 147 -7.69 -9.43 -7.74
C VAL A 147 -7.68 -9.84 -6.27
N ASP A 148 -7.48 -11.12 -5.99
CA ASP A 148 -7.07 -11.55 -4.66
C ASP A 148 -5.61 -11.12 -4.45
N GLN A 149 -5.42 -9.93 -3.84
CA GLN A 149 -4.11 -9.30 -3.66
C GLN A 149 -3.14 -10.22 -2.91
N ILE A 150 -3.62 -10.96 -1.94
CA ILE A 150 -2.80 -11.88 -1.15
C ILE A 150 -2.29 -13.04 -2.00
N ALA A 151 -3.17 -13.62 -2.83
CA ALA A 151 -2.78 -14.66 -3.77
C ALA A 151 -1.70 -14.15 -4.75
N VAL A 152 -1.91 -12.96 -5.33
CA VAL A 152 -0.95 -12.35 -6.25
C VAL A 152 0.38 -12.07 -5.56
N LEU A 153 0.37 -11.40 -4.40
CA LEU A 153 1.59 -11.06 -3.65
C LEU A 153 2.41 -12.29 -3.25
N SER A 154 1.75 -13.42 -2.99
CA SER A 154 2.45 -14.69 -2.65
C SER A 154 3.41 -15.19 -3.73
N LYS A 155 3.26 -14.74 -4.98
CA LYS A 155 4.06 -15.13 -6.16
C LYS A 155 4.80 -13.95 -6.81
N THR A 156 4.57 -12.73 -6.33
CA THR A 156 5.10 -11.48 -6.90
C THR A 156 6.57 -11.29 -6.56
N ASP A 157 7.37 -10.81 -7.51
CA ASP A 157 8.78 -10.45 -7.30
C ASP A 157 8.96 -8.96 -7.01
N VAL A 158 8.12 -8.10 -7.60
CA VAL A 158 8.09 -6.64 -7.33
C VAL A 158 6.66 -6.14 -7.35
N PHE A 159 6.30 -5.34 -6.36
CA PHE A 159 5.01 -4.67 -6.29
C PHE A 159 5.14 -3.18 -6.60
N VAL A 160 4.42 -2.71 -7.61
CA VAL A 160 4.32 -1.29 -7.97
C VAL A 160 3.06 -0.73 -7.33
N SER A 161 3.23 0.16 -6.34
CA SER A 161 2.15 0.54 -5.42
C SER A 161 2.08 2.04 -5.14
N HIS A 162 0.85 2.53 -4.89
CA HIS A 162 0.60 3.86 -4.32
C HIS A 162 0.99 3.97 -2.83
N CYS A 163 1.38 2.88 -2.19
CA CYS A 163 1.82 2.81 -0.79
C CYS A 163 0.73 3.09 0.26
N GLY A 164 -0.50 2.63 0.05
CA GLY A 164 -1.46 2.52 1.15
C GLY A 164 -0.94 1.53 2.22
N MET A 165 -1.12 1.85 3.51
CA MET A 165 -0.50 1.10 4.62
C MET A 165 -0.79 -0.40 4.57
N ASN A 166 -2.04 -0.81 4.30
CA ASN A 166 -2.41 -2.22 4.21
C ASN A 166 -1.65 -2.93 3.07
N SER A 167 -1.62 -2.34 1.87
CA SER A 167 -0.93 -2.93 0.72
C SER A 167 0.57 -3.05 0.95
N VAL A 168 1.19 -2.08 1.65
CA VAL A 168 2.61 -2.16 2.02
C VAL A 168 2.85 -3.26 3.05
N ASN A 169 2.03 -3.35 4.09
CA ASN A 169 2.11 -4.42 5.08
C ASN A 169 1.97 -5.81 4.44
N GLU A 170 0.99 -5.99 3.55
CA GLU A 170 0.77 -7.23 2.82
C GLU A 170 1.97 -7.58 1.93
N SER A 171 2.49 -6.61 1.18
CA SER A 171 3.67 -6.79 0.33
C SER A 171 4.89 -7.23 1.15
N LEU A 172 5.21 -6.50 2.21
CA LEU A 172 6.36 -6.81 3.06
C LEU A 172 6.19 -8.13 3.82
N PHE A 173 4.94 -8.49 4.22
CA PHE A 173 4.67 -9.81 4.82
C PHE A 173 5.07 -10.95 3.89
N TYR A 174 4.84 -10.80 2.58
CA TYR A 174 5.25 -11.76 1.54
C TYR A 174 6.67 -11.53 1.02
N LYS A 175 7.47 -10.66 1.66
CA LYS A 175 8.87 -10.35 1.31
C LYS A 175 9.02 -9.70 -0.06
N VAL A 176 7.96 -9.07 -0.56
CA VAL A 176 7.94 -8.44 -1.87
C VAL A 176 8.41 -7.00 -1.76
N PRO A 177 9.50 -6.61 -2.43
CA PRO A 177 9.98 -5.23 -2.46
C PRO A 177 9.10 -4.36 -3.35
N LEU A 178 9.15 -3.03 -3.13
CA LEU A 178 8.23 -2.10 -3.74
C LEU A 178 8.91 -1.08 -4.68
N VAL A 179 8.21 -0.76 -5.78
CA VAL A 179 8.37 0.50 -6.54
C VAL A 179 7.20 1.41 -6.17
N MET A 180 7.50 2.61 -5.67
CA MET A 180 6.55 3.44 -4.93
C MET A 180 6.11 4.67 -5.70
N ILE A 181 4.78 4.91 -5.74
CA ILE A 181 4.12 6.03 -6.43
C ILE A 181 3.04 6.63 -5.50
N PRO A 182 3.43 7.23 -4.36
CA PRO A 182 2.47 7.78 -3.41
C PRO A 182 1.72 8.98 -3.99
N GLN A 183 0.42 9.05 -3.76
CA GLN A 183 -0.49 10.08 -4.29
C GLN A 183 -0.99 11.05 -3.21
N THR A 184 -0.90 10.65 -1.93
CA THR A 184 -1.34 11.45 -0.79
C THR A 184 -0.21 11.66 0.21
N THR A 185 -0.37 12.60 1.14
CA THR A 185 0.61 12.86 2.20
C THR A 185 0.80 11.63 3.11
N GLU A 186 -0.28 10.94 3.45
CA GLU A 186 -0.24 9.70 4.25
C GLU A 186 0.55 8.62 3.52
N GLN A 187 0.23 8.35 2.25
CA GLN A 187 0.95 7.37 1.43
C GLN A 187 2.44 7.72 1.28
N LYS A 188 2.76 9.02 1.18
CA LYS A 188 4.16 9.48 1.14
C LYS A 188 4.90 9.19 2.44
N GLY A 189 4.22 9.30 3.59
CA GLY A 189 4.78 8.90 4.89
C GLY A 189 5.14 7.42 4.92
N VAL A 190 4.22 6.55 4.49
CA VAL A 190 4.45 5.10 4.40
C VAL A 190 5.56 4.76 3.40
N ALA A 191 5.56 5.39 2.21
CA ALA A 191 6.60 5.19 1.20
C ALA A 191 7.98 5.62 1.70
N ASN A 192 8.07 6.74 2.44
CA ASN A 192 9.31 7.16 3.07
C ASN A 192 9.84 6.09 4.05
N ARG A 193 8.94 5.47 4.81
CA ARG A 193 9.34 4.38 5.71
C ARG A 193 9.85 3.16 4.97
N VAL A 194 9.19 2.72 3.89
CA VAL A 194 9.67 1.63 3.02
C VAL A 194 11.06 1.95 2.45
N ASN A 195 11.28 3.20 2.01
CA ASN A 195 12.58 3.65 1.52
C ASN A 195 13.65 3.65 2.62
N GLN A 196 13.33 4.11 3.83
CA GLN A 196 14.25 4.12 4.99
C GLN A 196 14.71 2.71 5.39
N VAL A 197 13.81 1.73 5.38
CA VAL A 197 14.16 0.34 5.66
C VAL A 197 14.80 -0.36 4.45
N GLY A 198 14.92 0.32 3.31
CA GLY A 198 15.57 -0.19 2.10
C GLY A 198 14.79 -1.29 1.39
N ALA A 199 13.47 -1.41 1.60
CA ALA A 199 12.62 -2.42 0.99
C ALA A 199 11.94 -1.96 -0.31
N GLY A 200 12.28 -0.77 -0.82
CA GLY A 200 11.75 -0.24 -2.07
C GLY A 200 12.32 1.12 -2.43
N ILE A 201 11.99 1.59 -3.62
CA ILE A 201 12.42 2.90 -4.15
C ILE A 201 11.27 3.66 -4.79
N PHE A 202 11.38 4.98 -4.81
CA PHE A 202 10.42 5.84 -5.49
C PHE A 202 10.58 5.77 -7.02
N LEU A 203 9.48 5.71 -7.75
CA LEU A 203 9.48 5.95 -9.18
C LEU A 203 9.66 7.46 -9.43
N LYS A 204 10.73 7.84 -10.12
CA LYS A 204 11.07 9.27 -10.35
C LYS A 204 10.15 9.94 -11.37
N ASN A 205 9.76 9.22 -12.41
CA ASN A 205 8.77 9.66 -13.39
C ASN A 205 8.11 8.45 -14.07
N GLU A 206 6.96 8.69 -14.70
CA GLU A 206 6.08 7.65 -15.24
C GLU A 206 6.32 7.36 -16.74
N ASN A 207 7.46 7.72 -17.32
CA ASN A 207 7.73 7.30 -18.70
C ASN A 207 8.12 5.82 -18.79
N PRO A 208 7.85 5.13 -19.90
CA PRO A 208 8.06 3.69 -20.02
C PRO A 208 9.49 3.24 -19.70
N LYS A 209 10.50 4.01 -20.12
CA LYS A 209 11.90 3.68 -19.86
C LYS A 209 12.21 3.72 -18.35
N THR A 210 11.83 4.79 -17.67
CA THR A 210 12.07 4.92 -16.21
C THR A 210 11.31 3.86 -15.42
N ILE A 211 10.08 3.52 -15.82
CA ILE A 211 9.30 2.43 -15.20
C ILE A 211 10.08 1.13 -15.31
N PHE A 212 10.50 0.75 -16.51
CA PHE A 212 11.24 -0.49 -16.73
C PHE A 212 12.57 -0.53 -15.97
N ASP A 213 13.35 0.54 -16.07
CA ASP A 213 14.66 0.65 -15.39
C ASP A 213 14.51 0.56 -13.86
N THR A 214 13.47 1.21 -13.29
CA THR A 214 13.22 1.18 -11.83
C THR A 214 12.80 -0.21 -11.35
N VAL A 215 11.88 -0.87 -12.05
CA VAL A 215 11.44 -2.23 -11.70
C VAL A 215 12.60 -3.22 -11.81
N THR A 216 13.36 -3.16 -12.89
CA THR A 216 14.53 -4.03 -13.10
C THR A 216 15.66 -3.75 -12.10
N GLN A 217 15.84 -2.51 -11.65
CA GLN A 217 16.77 -2.16 -10.58
C GLN A 217 16.38 -2.88 -9.28
N VAL A 218 15.10 -2.88 -8.91
CA VAL A 218 14.62 -3.58 -7.69
C VAL A 218 14.78 -5.09 -7.83
N LEU A 219 14.48 -5.67 -9.00
CA LEU A 219 14.65 -7.09 -9.27
C LEU A 219 16.10 -7.55 -9.21
N ASN A 220 17.02 -6.77 -9.79
CA ASN A 220 18.43 -7.15 -9.93
C ASN A 220 19.26 -6.86 -8.68
N ASN A 221 18.73 -6.10 -7.72
CA ASN A 221 19.42 -5.82 -6.46
C ASN A 221 18.72 -6.54 -5.30
N SER A 222 19.29 -7.67 -4.90
CA SER A 222 18.76 -8.52 -3.81
C SER A 222 18.64 -7.82 -2.46
N THR A 223 19.29 -6.68 -2.26
CA THR A 223 19.19 -5.90 -1.01
C THR A 223 17.72 -5.53 -0.71
N TYR A 224 16.94 -5.16 -1.72
CA TYR A 224 15.53 -4.81 -1.52
C TYR A 224 14.70 -5.98 -1.00
N SER A 225 14.85 -7.16 -1.58
CA SER A 225 14.13 -8.36 -1.13
C SER A 225 14.64 -8.89 0.21
N GLN A 226 15.93 -8.76 0.50
CA GLN A 226 16.51 -9.09 1.81
C GLN A 226 15.95 -8.17 2.90
N ASN A 227 15.86 -6.87 2.64
CA ASN A 227 15.27 -5.92 3.58
C ASN A 227 13.76 -6.15 3.76
N ALA A 228 13.03 -6.44 2.68
CA ALA A 228 11.63 -6.82 2.77
C ALA A 228 11.46 -8.11 3.62
N LYS A 229 12.39 -9.07 3.51
CA LYS A 229 12.40 -10.28 4.35
C LYS A 229 12.62 -9.94 5.83
N ILE A 230 13.53 -9.03 6.17
CA ILE A 230 13.76 -8.61 7.56
C ILE A 230 12.45 -8.07 8.17
N ILE A 231 11.73 -7.21 7.44
CA ILE A 231 10.45 -6.69 7.91
C ILE A 231 9.39 -7.81 7.97
N SER A 232 9.34 -8.71 6.98
CA SER A 232 8.46 -9.88 7.02
C SER A 232 8.67 -10.73 8.28
N ASP A 233 9.91 -10.99 8.63
CA ASP A 233 10.27 -11.78 9.81
C ASP A 233 9.83 -11.04 11.10
N SER A 234 10.00 -9.71 11.18
CA SER A 234 9.51 -8.91 12.30
C SER A 234 7.98 -8.96 12.44
N PHE A 235 7.24 -8.91 11.32
CA PHE A 235 5.78 -9.05 11.33
C PHE A 235 5.32 -10.40 11.88
N LYS A 236 6.02 -11.48 11.51
CA LYS A 236 5.70 -12.85 11.95
C LYS A 236 6.05 -13.11 13.42
N ASN A 237 6.96 -12.34 13.98
CA ASN A 237 7.33 -12.40 15.39
C ASN A 237 6.33 -11.64 16.31
N CYS A 238 5.42 -10.84 15.75
CA CYS A 238 4.36 -10.19 16.50
C CYS A 238 3.27 -11.18 16.93
N SER A 239 2.49 -10.77 17.95
CA SER A 239 1.47 -11.62 18.58
C SER A 239 0.23 -11.91 17.68
N GLY A 240 0.09 -11.19 16.57
CA GLY A 240 -1.00 -11.37 15.61
C GLY A 240 -2.39 -11.06 16.15
N PRO A 241 -3.44 -11.53 15.47
CA PRO A 241 -4.84 -11.32 15.90
C PRO A 241 -5.14 -11.88 17.29
N GLN A 242 -4.45 -12.96 17.71
CA GLN A 242 -4.59 -13.53 19.04
C GLN A 242 -4.06 -12.59 20.13
N GLY A 243 -2.95 -11.90 19.87
CA GLY A 243 -2.41 -10.86 20.76
C GLY A 243 -3.37 -9.68 20.86
N ALA A 244 -3.90 -9.22 19.73
CA ALA A 244 -4.92 -8.17 19.70
C ALA A 244 -6.15 -8.55 20.56
N ALA A 245 -6.69 -9.76 20.40
CA ALA A 245 -7.82 -10.25 21.18
C ALA A 245 -7.51 -10.31 22.69
N LYS A 246 -6.33 -10.81 23.08
CA LYS A 246 -5.89 -10.82 24.48
C LYS A 246 -5.82 -9.42 25.08
N LYS A 247 -5.25 -8.45 24.35
CA LYS A 247 -5.17 -7.06 24.80
C LYS A 247 -6.55 -6.45 25.00
N ILE A 248 -7.48 -6.64 24.05
CA ILE A 248 -8.88 -6.17 24.18
C ILE A 248 -9.54 -6.77 25.43
N LEU A 249 -9.45 -8.08 25.61
CA LEU A 249 -10.06 -8.76 26.76
C LEU A 249 -9.47 -8.31 28.09
N SER A 250 -8.18 -7.94 28.14
CA SER A 250 -7.54 -7.42 29.34
C SER A 250 -8.05 -6.03 29.76
N CYS A 251 -8.62 -5.26 28.82
CA CYS A 251 -9.19 -3.94 29.09
C CYS A 251 -10.65 -3.99 29.59
N ILE A 252 -11.30 -5.14 29.52
CA ILE A 252 -12.72 -5.32 29.91
C ILE A 252 -12.83 -5.83 31.36
N ARG A 253 -11.72 -6.25 31.94
CA ARG A 253 -11.64 -6.68 33.35
C ARG A 253 -11.24 -5.50 34.21
#